data_5dbf8de73bc2828dc44a7367eacbc5cb
#
_entry.id   5dbf8de73bc2828dc44a7367eacbc5cb
#
_cell.length_a   1.000
_cell.length_b   1.000
_cell.length_c   1.000
_cell.angle_alpha   90.00
_cell.angle_beta   90.00
_cell.angle_gamma   90.00
#
_symmetry.space_group_name_H-M   'P 1'
#
loop_
_entity.id
_entity.type
_entity.pdbx_description
1 polymer ?
#
loop_
_entity_poly.entity_id
_entity_poly.type
_entity_poly.pdbx_seq_one_letter_code
_entity_poly.pdbx_strand_id
1 'polypeptide(L)'
;MPFKLNSAPYNKDATPIYESDLGAGILGQSNNNGTILINNKLDPKFHDEVIRHEEVHINQMSRGDLDYDEKNIYWKGKSYSKSNAKIAMASPKTSPWEAEAYKKSGTKYKDKKYNV
;
A
#
# COMPACT_ATOMS: atom_id res chain seq x y z
N MET A 1 0.98 17.78 13.05
CA MET A 1 0.79 16.72 12.14
C MET A 1 1.96 15.76 12.24
N PRO A 2 1.68 14.58 12.34
CA PRO A 2 2.70 13.60 12.57
C PRO A 2 3.52 13.21 11.34
N PHE A 3 3.21 13.76 10.17
CA PHE A 3 3.95 13.35 9.00
C PHE A 3 5.28 14.03 8.91
N LYS A 4 6.27 13.24 8.64
CA LYS A 4 7.59 13.74 8.33
C LYS A 4 7.92 13.34 6.91
N LEU A 5 8.14 14.31 6.06
CA LEU A 5 8.44 14.06 4.67
C LEU A 5 9.79 13.36 4.53
N ASN A 6 9.78 12.22 3.91
CA ASN A 6 10.97 11.50 3.54
C ASN A 6 11.38 11.94 2.15
N SER A 7 12.00 13.09 2.09
CA SER A 7 12.16 13.74 0.82
C SER A 7 13.19 13.12 -0.09
N ALA A 8 14.19 12.46 0.44
CA ALA A 8 15.25 12.15 -0.45
C ALA A 8 14.98 10.84 -1.12
N PRO A 9 15.73 9.85 -1.06
CA PRO A 9 15.85 8.95 -2.20
C PRO A 9 14.56 8.30 -2.67
N TYR A 10 13.50 8.45 -1.91
CA TYR A 10 12.28 7.73 -2.18
C TYR A 10 11.33 8.45 -3.12
N ASN A 11 11.55 9.73 -3.36
CA ASN A 11 10.60 10.54 -4.09
C ASN A 11 11.03 10.77 -5.53
N LYS A 12 11.29 9.68 -6.23
CA LYS A 12 11.81 9.77 -7.60
C LYS A 12 10.80 10.37 -8.57
N ASP A 13 9.54 10.03 -8.41
CA ASP A 13 8.49 10.43 -9.34
C ASP A 13 7.53 11.39 -8.68
N ALA A 14 8.03 12.17 -7.73
CA ALA A 14 7.25 13.14 -6.98
C ALA A 14 6.11 12.52 -6.17
N THR A 15 6.16 11.23 -5.87
CA THR A 15 5.21 10.62 -4.94
C THR A 15 5.61 10.99 -3.52
N PRO A 16 4.79 11.75 -2.79
CA PRO A 16 5.12 12.09 -1.41
C PRO A 16 5.09 10.87 -0.50
N ILE A 17 6.15 10.71 0.29
CA ILE A 17 6.30 9.55 1.17
C ILE A 17 6.54 10.06 2.57
N TYR A 18 5.75 9.55 3.52
CA TYR A 18 5.81 9.97 4.91
C TYR A 18 5.93 8.76 5.82
N GLU A 19 6.48 8.95 7.01
CA GLU A 19 6.48 7.92 8.04
C GLU A 19 5.40 8.21 9.07
N SER A 20 4.74 7.15 9.52
CA SER A 20 3.66 7.26 10.49
C SER A 20 3.52 5.95 11.26
N ASP A 21 2.93 5.99 12.42
CA ASP A 21 2.58 4.78 13.16
C ASP A 21 1.34 4.16 12.51
N LEU A 22 1.52 3.03 11.85
CA LEU A 22 0.43 2.34 11.17
C LEU A 22 -0.14 1.17 11.99
N GLY A 23 0.40 0.97 13.19
CA GLY A 23 0.02 -0.17 14.01
C GLY A 23 0.80 -1.42 13.69
N ALA A 24 0.63 -2.43 14.53
CA ALA A 24 1.37 -3.68 14.41
C ALA A 24 0.94 -4.45 13.15
N GLY A 25 1.93 -4.99 12.45
CA GLY A 25 1.67 -5.84 11.29
C GLY A 25 1.41 -5.12 9.98
N ILE A 26 1.38 -3.79 9.98
CA ILE A 26 1.18 -3.01 8.76
C ILE A 26 2.52 -2.43 8.34
N LEU A 27 2.96 -2.75 7.13
CA LEU A 27 4.25 -2.30 6.63
C LEU A 27 4.17 -0.92 5.99
N GLY A 28 3.15 -0.70 5.19
CA GLY A 28 2.95 0.55 4.48
C GLY A 28 1.52 0.71 4.04
N GLN A 29 1.21 1.87 3.47
CA GLN A 29 -0.13 2.20 3.03
C GLN A 29 -0.07 3.18 1.87
N SER A 30 -0.85 2.89 0.83
CA SER A 30 -1.06 3.81 -0.28
C SER A 30 -2.36 4.56 -0.07
N ASN A 31 -2.31 5.87 -0.16
CA ASN A 31 -3.50 6.70 0.03
C ASN A 31 -4.07 7.13 -1.32
N ASN A 32 -5.39 7.27 -1.38
CA ASN A 32 -6.05 7.66 -2.63
C ASN A 32 -5.84 9.13 -2.99
N ASN A 33 -5.12 9.87 -2.18
CA ASN A 33 -4.66 11.21 -2.53
C ASN A 33 -3.27 11.22 -3.16
N GLY A 34 -2.71 10.04 -3.47
CA GLY A 34 -1.41 9.93 -4.13
C GLY A 34 -0.21 9.90 -3.20
N THR A 35 -0.41 9.75 -1.90
CA THR A 35 0.69 9.69 -0.94
C THR A 35 0.90 8.27 -0.42
N ILE A 36 2.10 8.00 0.08
CA ILE A 36 2.46 6.73 0.69
C ILE A 36 2.86 6.96 2.14
N LEU A 37 2.38 6.10 3.02
CA LEU A 37 2.82 6.04 4.41
C LEU A 37 3.66 4.78 4.61
N ILE A 38 4.75 4.92 5.35
CA ILE A 38 5.58 3.80 5.79
C ILE A 38 5.49 3.74 7.30
N ASN A 39 5.33 2.54 7.84
CA ASN A 39 5.30 2.38 9.30
C ASN A 39 6.63 2.83 9.88
N ASN A 40 6.58 3.78 10.81
CA ASN A 40 7.79 4.34 11.42
C ASN A 40 8.52 3.35 12.33
N LYS A 41 7.93 2.20 12.61
CA LYS A 41 8.56 1.11 13.37
C LYS A 41 9.28 0.11 12.46
N LEU A 42 9.18 0.28 11.15
CA LEU A 42 9.83 -0.60 10.20
C LEU A 42 11.31 -0.27 10.10
N ASP A 43 12.14 -1.31 10.08
CA ASP A 43 13.58 -1.15 9.87
C ASP A 43 13.83 -0.46 8.53
N PRO A 44 14.63 0.60 8.48
CA PRO A 44 14.89 1.33 7.23
C PRO A 44 15.36 0.48 6.06
N LYS A 45 16.01 -0.64 6.33
CA LYS A 45 16.47 -1.52 5.25
C LYS A 45 15.33 -2.11 4.42
N PHE A 46 14.10 -2.09 4.95
CA PHE A 46 12.92 -2.60 4.24
C PHE A 46 12.11 -1.49 3.56
N HIS A 47 12.50 -0.22 3.72
CA HIS A 47 11.72 0.89 3.17
C HIS A 47 11.57 0.81 1.65
N ASP A 48 12.64 0.52 0.93
CA ASP A 48 12.57 0.44 -0.54
C ASP A 48 11.60 -0.63 -1.01
N GLU A 49 11.61 -1.78 -0.36
CA GLU A 49 10.71 -2.88 -0.67
C GLU A 49 9.25 -2.46 -0.49
N VAL A 50 8.95 -1.83 0.64
CA VAL A 50 7.60 -1.37 0.94
C VAL A 50 7.16 -0.29 -0.05
N ILE A 51 8.04 0.66 -0.35
CA ILE A 51 7.74 1.73 -1.30
C ILE A 51 7.43 1.16 -2.67
N ARG A 52 8.21 0.21 -3.16
CA ARG A 52 7.93 -0.41 -4.45
C ARG A 52 6.54 -1.03 -4.51
N HIS A 53 6.15 -1.72 -3.45
CA HIS A 53 4.83 -2.34 -3.37
C HIS A 53 3.73 -1.28 -3.38
N GLU A 54 3.86 -0.27 -2.52
CA GLU A 54 2.85 0.78 -2.41
C GLU A 54 2.76 1.63 -3.67
N GLU A 55 3.88 1.83 -4.37
CA GLU A 55 3.84 2.57 -5.64
C GLU A 55 3.02 1.87 -6.71
N VAL A 56 2.97 0.55 -6.71
CA VAL A 56 2.07 -0.17 -7.61
C VAL A 56 0.61 0.20 -7.32
N HIS A 57 0.24 0.26 -6.04
CA HIS A 57 -1.10 0.69 -5.66
C HIS A 57 -1.39 2.14 -6.04
N ILE A 58 -0.42 3.03 -5.90
CA ILE A 58 -0.58 4.43 -6.35
C ILE A 58 -0.87 4.45 -7.85
N ASN A 59 -0.15 3.67 -8.63
CA ASN A 59 -0.39 3.57 -10.06
C ASN A 59 -1.78 3.01 -10.38
N GLN A 60 -2.20 1.97 -9.65
CA GLN A 60 -3.54 1.41 -9.82
C GLN A 60 -4.63 2.43 -9.55
N MET A 61 -4.46 3.25 -8.52
CA MET A 61 -5.40 4.31 -8.20
C MET A 61 -5.36 5.45 -9.23
N SER A 62 -4.17 5.81 -9.66
CA SER A 62 -3.98 6.87 -10.66
C SER A 62 -4.65 6.52 -11.99
N ARG A 63 -4.57 5.27 -12.41
CA ARG A 63 -5.20 4.83 -13.67
C ARG A 63 -6.69 4.50 -13.52
N GLY A 64 -7.24 4.63 -12.31
CA GLY A 64 -8.67 4.44 -12.08
C GLY A 64 -9.13 3.01 -11.81
N ASP A 65 -8.22 2.06 -11.71
CA ASP A 65 -8.59 0.67 -11.46
C ASP A 65 -8.84 0.37 -9.99
N LEU A 66 -8.20 1.11 -9.09
CA LEU A 66 -8.28 0.87 -7.66
C LEU A 66 -8.75 2.12 -6.93
N ASP A 67 -9.65 1.94 -5.99
CA ASP A 67 -10.02 2.96 -5.02
C ASP A 67 -10.46 2.28 -3.74
N TYR A 68 -10.66 3.04 -2.71
CA TYR A 68 -11.16 2.51 -1.45
C TYR A 68 -11.85 3.61 -0.65
N ASP A 69 -12.72 3.17 0.24
CA ASP A 69 -13.28 4.04 1.25
C ASP A 69 -13.19 3.33 2.60
N GLU A 70 -13.93 3.81 3.56
CA GLU A 70 -13.90 3.26 4.91
C GLU A 70 -14.29 1.78 4.98
N LYS A 71 -15.22 1.34 4.12
CA LYS A 71 -15.82 0.02 4.18
C LYS A 71 -15.42 -0.93 3.06
N ASN A 72 -15.05 -0.40 1.91
CA ASN A 72 -14.85 -1.20 0.71
C ASN A 72 -13.55 -0.87 0.00
N ILE A 73 -13.10 -1.84 -0.78
CA ILE A 73 -12.08 -1.65 -1.80
C ILE A 73 -12.77 -1.84 -3.15
N TYR A 74 -12.48 -0.97 -4.11
CA TYR A 74 -13.04 -1.02 -5.45
C TYR A 74 -11.94 -1.39 -6.43
N TRP A 75 -12.18 -2.42 -7.22
CA TRP A 75 -11.23 -2.87 -8.22
C TRP A 75 -11.95 -3.07 -9.54
N LYS A 76 -11.56 -2.27 -10.53
CA LYS A 76 -12.12 -2.35 -11.88
C LYS A 76 -13.65 -2.35 -11.88
N GLY A 77 -14.23 -1.50 -11.07
CA GLY A 77 -15.67 -1.33 -10.99
C GLY A 77 -16.40 -2.29 -10.05
N LYS A 78 -15.69 -3.21 -9.42
CA LYS A 78 -16.27 -4.14 -8.45
C LYS A 78 -15.94 -3.72 -7.04
N SER A 79 -16.89 -3.89 -6.12
CA SER A 79 -16.63 -3.58 -4.71
C SER A 79 -16.37 -4.85 -3.91
N TYR A 80 -15.46 -4.73 -2.96
CA TYR A 80 -15.05 -5.82 -2.07
C TYR A 80 -15.06 -5.30 -0.65
N SER A 81 -15.79 -5.97 0.23
CA SER A 81 -15.89 -5.53 1.62
C SER A 81 -14.58 -5.74 2.37
N LYS A 82 -14.11 -4.70 3.06
CA LYS A 82 -12.92 -4.79 3.92
C LYS A 82 -13.13 -5.74 5.11
N SER A 83 -14.38 -5.97 5.50
CA SER A 83 -14.68 -6.91 6.59
C SER A 83 -14.64 -8.37 6.16
N ASN A 84 -14.60 -8.64 4.85
CA ASN A 84 -14.43 -10.00 4.35
C ASN A 84 -13.03 -10.49 4.72
N ALA A 85 -12.95 -11.66 5.37
CA ALA A 85 -11.67 -12.18 5.86
C ALA A 85 -10.65 -12.37 4.75
N LYS A 86 -11.08 -12.81 3.56
CA LYS A 86 -10.17 -13.01 2.44
C LYS A 86 -9.60 -11.68 1.92
N ILE A 87 -10.40 -10.62 1.96
CA ILE A 87 -9.95 -9.30 1.55
C ILE A 87 -9.03 -8.70 2.62
N ALA A 88 -9.39 -8.86 3.89
CA ALA A 88 -8.60 -8.35 5.00
C ALA A 88 -7.18 -8.95 5.06
N MET A 89 -6.99 -10.14 4.50
CA MET A 89 -5.67 -10.77 4.44
C MET A 89 -4.68 -10.02 3.54
N ALA A 90 -5.18 -9.23 2.61
CA ALA A 90 -4.36 -8.55 1.61
C ALA A 90 -3.41 -9.52 0.89
N SER A 91 -3.92 -10.71 0.58
CA SER A 91 -3.12 -11.77 -0.03
C SER A 91 -3.18 -11.70 -1.55
N PRO A 92 -2.07 -11.99 -2.26
CA PRO A 92 -2.09 -12.07 -3.71
C PRO A 92 -2.99 -13.18 -4.25
N LYS A 93 -3.34 -14.15 -3.40
CA LYS A 93 -4.22 -15.25 -3.80
C LYS A 93 -5.70 -14.88 -3.79
N THR A 94 -6.07 -13.86 -3.04
CA THR A 94 -7.48 -13.51 -2.84
C THR A 94 -7.83 -12.10 -3.30
N SER A 95 -6.83 -11.28 -3.61
CA SER A 95 -7.03 -9.88 -3.99
C SER A 95 -6.26 -9.57 -5.27
N PRO A 96 -6.94 -9.32 -6.39
CA PRO A 96 -6.26 -9.08 -7.67
C PRO A 96 -5.30 -7.88 -7.65
N TRP A 97 -5.66 -6.82 -6.92
CA TRP A 97 -4.77 -5.66 -6.79
C TRP A 97 -3.50 -6.01 -6.02
N GLU A 98 -3.57 -6.92 -5.07
CA GLU A 98 -2.38 -7.40 -4.36
C GLU A 98 -1.55 -8.32 -5.25
N ALA A 99 -2.20 -9.17 -6.04
CA ALA A 99 -1.49 -10.05 -6.96
C ALA A 99 -0.60 -9.23 -7.91
N GLU A 100 -1.15 -8.17 -8.46
CA GLU A 100 -0.38 -7.28 -9.34
C GLU A 100 0.72 -6.55 -8.56
N ALA A 101 0.42 -6.07 -7.36
CA ALA A 101 1.39 -5.34 -6.56
C ALA A 101 2.59 -6.20 -6.19
N TYR A 102 2.36 -7.42 -5.73
CA TYR A 102 3.46 -8.34 -5.41
C TYR A 102 4.27 -8.70 -6.64
N LYS A 103 3.60 -8.96 -7.75
CA LYS A 103 4.28 -9.34 -8.98
C LYS A 103 5.16 -8.21 -9.51
N LYS A 104 4.61 -7.00 -9.62
CA LYS A 104 5.32 -5.87 -10.21
C LYS A 104 6.41 -5.31 -9.31
N SER A 105 6.21 -5.36 -8.01
CA SER A 105 7.20 -4.85 -7.05
C SER A 105 8.32 -5.85 -6.77
N GLY A 106 8.11 -7.12 -7.10
CA GLY A 106 9.04 -8.18 -6.75
C GLY A 106 9.07 -8.49 -5.27
N THR A 107 8.04 -8.07 -4.52
CA THR A 107 7.94 -8.36 -3.09
C THR A 107 7.18 -9.66 -2.87
N LYS A 108 7.28 -10.19 -1.66
CA LYS A 108 6.63 -11.46 -1.31
C LYS A 108 5.67 -11.26 -0.16
N TYR A 109 4.54 -11.94 -0.23
CA TYR A 109 3.57 -11.96 0.85
C TYR A 109 4.17 -12.62 2.09
N LYS A 110 3.99 -11.96 3.24
CA LYS A 110 4.48 -12.42 4.54
C LYS A 110 3.33 -12.30 5.55
N ASP A 111 3.61 -12.63 6.81
CA ASP A 111 2.63 -12.47 7.89
C ASP A 111 2.21 -11.01 8.09
N LYS A 112 3.11 -10.08 7.81
CA LYS A 112 2.82 -8.65 7.86
C LYS A 112 2.29 -8.20 6.52
N LYS A 113 1.37 -7.26 6.53
CA LYS A 113 0.65 -6.87 5.34
C LYS A 113 0.88 -5.41 4.96
N TYR A 114 0.58 -5.14 3.70
CA TYR A 114 0.51 -3.78 3.18
C TYR A 114 -0.95 -3.35 3.19
N ASN A 115 -1.19 -2.09 3.51
CA ASN A 115 -2.51 -1.50 3.33
C ASN A 115 -2.59 -0.82 1.97
N VAL A 116 -3.77 -0.80 1.45
CA VAL A 116 -4.06 0.02 0.29
C VAL A 116 -4.94 1.17 0.70
#